data_95dca956e741caeccaab1ed19e3e3132
#
_entry.id   95dca956e741caeccaab1ed19e3e3132
#
_cell.length_a   1.000
_cell.length_b   1.000
_cell.length_c   1.000
_cell.angle_alpha   90.00
_cell.angle_beta   90.00
_cell.angle_gamma   90.00
#
_symmetry.space_group_name_H-M   'P 1'
#
loop_
_entity.id
_entity.type
_entity.pdbx_description
1 polymer ?
#
loop_
_entity_poly.entity_id
_entity_poly.type
_entity_poly.pdbx_seq_one_letter_code
_entity_poly.pdbx_strand_id
1 'polypeptide(L)'
;IAFLQEFVRLMAATPSPIQRDVYISKVCRELKVDKQAVVLQLEAALKRKRSGEQKKEARDLKVFTDRDPAGRMDFERQRSPKAALAGERLIAYLMKNPDQVSRVATSVREEQFVSPMDRRLYQLVKERLMAGQPADLFSLSGQLETGEMDRLSAILTVEGVQNISDAEAEDYIRVLQQVGTEKKPEEVGKMEDDELRRYIASLTANKK
;
A
#
# COMPACT_ATOMS: atom_id res chain seq x y z
N ILE A 1 -18.11 -28.78 -15.28
CA ILE A 1 -18.35 -27.33 -15.05
C ILE A 1 -17.59 -26.88 -13.78
N ALA A 2 -17.75 -27.55 -12.63
CA ALA A 2 -17.08 -27.19 -11.39
C ALA A 2 -15.53 -27.13 -11.50
N PHE A 3 -14.92 -28.10 -12.17
CA PHE A 3 -13.48 -28.10 -12.45
C PHE A 3 -13.01 -26.86 -13.22
N LEU A 4 -13.74 -26.45 -14.27
CA LEU A 4 -13.37 -25.28 -15.07
C LEU A 4 -13.52 -23.98 -14.26
N GLN A 5 -14.49 -23.89 -13.36
CA GLN A 5 -14.64 -22.73 -12.48
C GLN A 5 -13.46 -22.62 -11.51
N GLU A 6 -13.03 -23.72 -10.90
CA GLU A 6 -11.88 -23.72 -10.00
C GLU A 6 -10.57 -23.46 -10.77
N PHE A 7 -10.44 -24.01 -11.98
CA PHE A 7 -9.32 -23.73 -12.86
C PHE A 7 -9.22 -22.22 -13.20
N VAL A 8 -10.34 -21.59 -13.57
CA VAL A 8 -10.39 -20.13 -13.84
C VAL A 8 -9.99 -19.33 -12.59
N ARG A 9 -10.42 -19.75 -11.41
CA ARG A 9 -10.04 -19.12 -10.13
C ARG A 9 -8.54 -19.19 -9.89
N LEU A 10 -7.93 -20.36 -10.10
CA LEU A 10 -6.47 -20.55 -9.98
C LEU A 10 -5.72 -19.69 -10.99
N MET A 11 -6.21 -19.63 -12.24
CA MET A 11 -5.60 -18.78 -13.27
C MET A 11 -5.72 -17.29 -12.94
N ALA A 12 -6.80 -16.85 -12.30
CA ALA A 12 -6.94 -15.48 -11.82
C ALA A 12 -5.96 -15.13 -10.67
N ALA A 13 -5.47 -16.13 -9.95
CA ALA A 13 -4.44 -15.95 -8.91
C ALA A 13 -3.01 -15.98 -9.48
N THR A 14 -2.81 -16.54 -10.68
CA THR A 14 -1.49 -16.65 -11.32
C THR A 14 -1.04 -15.26 -11.83
N PRO A 15 0.15 -14.74 -11.44
CA PRO A 15 0.58 -13.39 -11.82
C PRO A 15 0.92 -13.26 -13.31
N SER A 16 1.60 -14.25 -13.89
CA SER A 16 2.13 -14.19 -15.25
C SER A 16 1.07 -14.45 -16.32
N PRO A 17 0.82 -13.50 -17.25
CA PRO A 17 -0.10 -13.69 -18.37
C PRO A 17 0.32 -14.82 -19.30
N ILE A 18 1.63 -15.00 -19.53
CA ILE A 18 2.18 -16.04 -20.39
C ILE A 18 1.90 -17.44 -19.82
N GLN A 19 2.16 -17.61 -18.52
CA GLN A 19 1.86 -18.88 -17.84
C GLN A 19 0.37 -19.20 -17.89
N ARG A 20 -0.50 -18.20 -17.69
CA ARG A 20 -1.95 -18.37 -17.84
C ARG A 20 -2.33 -18.88 -19.21
N ASP A 21 -1.80 -18.29 -20.29
CA ASP A 21 -2.13 -18.70 -21.66
C ASP A 21 -1.67 -20.13 -21.97
N VAL A 22 -0.48 -20.52 -21.50
CA VAL A 22 0.04 -21.89 -21.65
C VAL A 22 -0.87 -22.90 -20.95
N TYR A 23 -1.25 -22.67 -19.70
CA TYR A 23 -2.12 -23.57 -18.94
C TYR A 23 -3.53 -23.64 -19.55
N ILE A 24 -4.11 -22.51 -19.96
CA ILE A 24 -5.42 -22.45 -20.61
C ILE A 24 -5.39 -23.28 -21.90
N SER A 25 -4.36 -23.07 -22.73
CA SER A 25 -4.23 -23.80 -23.99
C SER A 25 -4.10 -25.31 -23.79
N LYS A 26 -3.38 -25.75 -22.76
CA LYS A 26 -3.24 -27.16 -22.40
C LYS A 26 -4.55 -27.78 -21.94
N VAL A 27 -5.23 -27.13 -20.98
CA VAL A 27 -6.51 -27.61 -20.43
C VAL A 27 -7.61 -27.64 -21.49
N CYS A 28 -7.71 -26.59 -22.32
CA CYS A 28 -8.70 -26.54 -23.38
C CYS A 28 -8.51 -27.66 -24.41
N ARG A 29 -7.27 -28.02 -24.71
CA ARG A 29 -6.95 -29.15 -25.62
C ARG A 29 -7.35 -30.51 -25.02
N GLU A 30 -7.03 -30.71 -23.74
CA GLU A 30 -7.34 -31.97 -23.05
C GLU A 30 -8.84 -32.19 -22.86
N LEU A 31 -9.56 -31.13 -22.50
CA LEU A 31 -10.99 -31.19 -22.20
C LEU A 31 -11.89 -30.93 -23.41
N LYS A 32 -11.30 -30.62 -24.58
CA LYS A 32 -12.01 -30.23 -25.81
C LYS A 32 -13.00 -29.08 -25.60
N VAL A 33 -12.59 -28.08 -24.81
CA VAL A 33 -13.38 -26.87 -24.48
C VAL A 33 -12.86 -25.70 -25.30
N ASP A 34 -13.75 -24.82 -25.70
CA ASP A 34 -13.40 -23.61 -26.44
C ASP A 34 -12.53 -22.67 -25.59
N LYS A 35 -11.36 -22.32 -26.10
CA LYS A 35 -10.40 -21.44 -25.46
C LYS A 35 -10.99 -20.04 -25.22
N GLN A 36 -11.78 -19.51 -26.15
CA GLN A 36 -12.36 -18.17 -26.04
C GLN A 36 -13.34 -18.08 -24.87
N ALA A 37 -14.15 -19.14 -24.67
CA ALA A 37 -15.06 -19.18 -23.51
C ALA A 37 -14.33 -19.17 -22.19
N VAL A 38 -13.20 -19.88 -22.07
CA VAL A 38 -12.37 -19.89 -20.84
C VAL A 38 -11.70 -18.55 -20.61
N VAL A 39 -11.19 -17.90 -21.66
CA VAL A 39 -10.57 -16.57 -21.58
C VAL A 39 -11.58 -15.52 -21.13
N LEU A 40 -12.79 -15.51 -21.69
CA LEU A 40 -13.87 -14.59 -21.28
C LEU A 40 -14.23 -14.76 -19.79
N GLN A 41 -14.31 -16.00 -19.30
CA GLN A 41 -14.54 -16.26 -17.88
C GLN A 41 -13.38 -15.78 -17.01
N LEU A 42 -12.14 -15.95 -17.45
CA LEU A 42 -10.97 -15.46 -16.75
C LEU A 42 -10.95 -13.93 -16.67
N GLU A 43 -11.25 -13.23 -17.75
CA GLU A 43 -11.35 -11.78 -17.79
C GLU A 43 -12.42 -11.26 -16.81
N ALA A 44 -13.58 -11.91 -16.80
CA ALA A 44 -14.64 -11.60 -15.84
C ALA A 44 -14.21 -11.84 -14.39
N ALA A 45 -13.47 -12.91 -14.12
CA ALA A 45 -12.93 -13.21 -12.79
C ALA A 45 -11.87 -12.18 -12.35
N LEU A 46 -10.97 -11.79 -13.25
CA LEU A 46 -9.96 -10.75 -13.00
C LEU A 46 -10.62 -9.39 -12.76
N LYS A 47 -11.64 -9.03 -13.52
CA LYS A 47 -12.41 -7.79 -13.31
C LYS A 47 -13.11 -7.78 -11.95
N ARG A 48 -13.73 -8.91 -11.55
CA ARG A 48 -14.35 -9.05 -10.23
C ARG A 48 -13.33 -8.93 -9.09
N LYS A 49 -12.16 -9.56 -9.24
CA LYS A 49 -11.06 -9.47 -8.27
C LYS A 49 -10.61 -8.03 -8.08
N ARG A 50 -10.29 -7.31 -9.18
CA ARG A 50 -9.91 -5.89 -9.14
C ARG A 50 -10.98 -5.00 -8.51
N SER A 51 -12.26 -5.21 -8.87
CA SER A 51 -13.36 -4.45 -8.27
C SER A 51 -13.54 -4.77 -6.77
N GLY A 52 -13.29 -6.00 -6.36
CA GLY A 52 -13.32 -6.42 -4.95
C GLY A 52 -12.20 -5.76 -4.15
N GLU A 53 -10.98 -5.75 -4.68
CA GLU A 53 -9.82 -5.10 -4.10
C GLU A 53 -10.03 -3.58 -3.97
N GLN A 54 -10.52 -2.92 -5.03
CA GLN A 54 -10.85 -1.49 -4.99
C GLN A 54 -11.94 -1.16 -3.95
N LYS A 55 -12.97 -2.00 -3.83
CA LYS A 55 -14.03 -1.81 -2.82
C LYS A 55 -13.51 -2.02 -1.39
N LYS A 56 -12.61 -2.99 -1.19
CA LYS A 56 -11.95 -3.21 0.10
C LYS A 56 -11.09 -1.99 0.45
N GLU A 57 -10.24 -1.54 -0.47
CA GLU A 57 -9.39 -0.36 -0.31
C GLU A 57 -10.21 0.91 0.00
N ALA A 58 -11.30 1.15 -0.73
CA ALA A 58 -12.20 2.28 -0.47
C ALA A 58 -12.90 2.19 0.89
N ARG A 59 -13.26 0.98 1.34
CA ARG A 59 -13.84 0.76 2.66
C ARG A 59 -12.84 1.01 3.77
N ASP A 60 -11.62 0.47 3.63
CA ASP A 60 -10.54 0.65 4.59
C ASP A 60 -10.18 2.13 4.72
N LEU A 61 -10.12 2.84 3.58
CA LEU A 61 -9.90 4.28 3.53
C LEU A 61 -11.01 5.06 4.24
N LYS A 62 -12.27 4.67 4.04
CA LYS A 62 -13.42 5.31 4.71
C LYS A 62 -13.38 5.08 6.23
N VAL A 63 -13.12 3.84 6.67
CA VAL A 63 -12.99 3.51 8.09
C VAL A 63 -11.83 4.28 8.73
N PHE A 64 -10.72 4.43 8.00
CA PHE A 64 -9.57 5.23 8.41
C PHE A 64 -9.93 6.70 8.63
N THR A 65 -10.70 7.29 7.72
CA THR A 65 -11.11 8.70 7.80
C THR A 65 -12.15 8.95 8.91
N ASP A 66 -13.03 7.98 9.16
CA ASP A 66 -14.14 8.13 10.12
C ASP A 66 -13.72 7.89 11.58
N ARG A 67 -12.67 7.09 11.84
CA ARG A 67 -12.25 6.68 13.19
C ARG A 67 -11.38 7.68 13.94
N ASP A 68 -10.84 8.69 13.26
CA ASP A 68 -9.92 9.64 13.91
C ASP A 68 -10.42 11.08 13.80
N PRO A 69 -11.13 11.59 14.84
CA PRO A 69 -11.56 12.98 14.91
C PRO A 69 -10.39 13.98 14.91
N ALA A 70 -9.25 13.62 15.53
CA ALA A 70 -8.04 14.45 15.56
C ALA A 70 -7.35 14.48 14.17
N GLY A 71 -7.37 13.37 13.43
CA GLY A 71 -6.88 13.31 12.07
C GLY A 71 -7.72 14.08 11.05
N ARG A 72 -8.96 14.46 11.40
CA ARG A 72 -9.77 15.37 10.56
C ARG A 72 -9.20 16.78 10.50
N MET A 73 -8.39 17.18 11.46
CA MET A 73 -7.72 18.49 11.48
C MET A 73 -6.38 18.48 10.72
N ASP A 74 -5.86 17.30 10.34
CA ASP A 74 -4.64 17.18 9.53
C ASP A 74 -5.01 17.29 8.03
N PHE A 75 -4.85 18.50 7.50
CA PHE A 75 -5.20 18.81 6.11
C PHE A 75 -4.36 17.99 5.09
N GLU A 76 -3.09 17.75 5.39
CA GLU A 76 -2.21 16.97 4.50
C GLU A 76 -2.62 15.50 4.44
N ARG A 77 -3.07 14.95 5.57
CA ARG A 77 -3.63 13.60 5.65
C ARG A 77 -4.92 13.45 4.83
N GLN A 78 -5.80 14.45 4.89
CA GLN A 78 -7.04 14.47 4.08
C GLN A 78 -6.74 14.55 2.57
N ARG A 79 -5.69 15.26 2.20
CA ARG A 79 -5.27 15.41 0.81
C ARG A 79 -4.73 14.12 0.20
N SER A 80 -4.03 13.30 0.99
CA SER A 80 -3.41 12.05 0.55
C SER A 80 -3.70 10.88 1.50
N PRO A 81 -5.00 10.49 1.65
CA PRO A 81 -5.41 9.52 2.67
C PRO A 81 -4.81 8.12 2.44
N LYS A 82 -4.55 7.75 1.18
CA LYS A 82 -3.89 6.48 0.85
C LYS A 82 -2.44 6.44 1.35
N ALA A 83 -1.72 7.54 1.17
CA ALA A 83 -0.33 7.64 1.62
C ALA A 83 -0.24 7.75 3.15
N ALA A 84 -1.17 8.47 3.78
CA ALA A 84 -1.26 8.52 5.23
C ALA A 84 -1.52 7.13 5.83
N LEU A 85 -2.48 6.39 5.28
CA LEU A 85 -2.76 5.01 5.69
C LEU A 85 -1.53 4.10 5.50
N ALA A 86 -0.84 4.20 4.37
CA ALA A 86 0.35 3.40 4.09
C ALA A 86 1.47 3.70 5.11
N GLY A 87 1.68 4.97 5.47
CA GLY A 87 2.65 5.39 6.48
C GLY A 87 2.36 4.79 7.85
N GLU A 88 1.11 4.89 8.31
CA GLU A 88 0.68 4.31 9.58
C GLU A 88 0.84 2.79 9.63
N ARG A 89 0.44 2.10 8.56
CA ARG A 89 0.61 0.66 8.45
C ARG A 89 2.07 0.23 8.46
N LEU A 90 2.94 1.02 7.82
CA LEU A 90 4.38 0.74 7.80
C LEU A 90 5.02 0.97 9.17
N ILE A 91 4.62 2.00 9.92
CA ILE A 91 5.05 2.21 11.32
C ILE A 91 4.66 1.00 12.18
N ALA A 92 3.41 0.56 12.11
CA ALA A 92 2.93 -0.59 12.87
C ALA A 92 3.62 -1.90 12.47
N TYR A 93 3.91 -2.08 11.17
CA TYR A 93 4.66 -3.22 10.66
C TYR A 93 6.08 -3.27 11.25
N LEU A 94 6.80 -2.14 11.28
CA LEU A 94 8.15 -2.05 11.85
C LEU A 94 8.18 -2.34 13.35
N MET A 95 7.20 -1.88 14.10
CA MET A 95 7.11 -2.16 15.54
C MET A 95 6.95 -3.65 15.84
N LYS A 96 6.39 -4.42 14.90
CA LYS A 96 6.24 -5.88 15.01
C LYS A 96 7.40 -6.66 14.41
N ASN A 97 8.03 -6.13 13.39
CA ASN A 97 9.09 -6.76 12.62
C ASN A 97 10.36 -5.89 12.67
N PRO A 98 11.02 -5.79 13.85
CA PRO A 98 12.17 -4.91 14.06
C PRO A 98 13.36 -5.22 13.15
N ASP A 99 13.52 -6.46 12.76
CA ASP A 99 14.54 -6.95 11.82
C ASP A 99 14.40 -6.36 10.41
N GLN A 100 13.21 -5.90 10.03
CA GLN A 100 12.95 -5.29 8.73
C GLN A 100 13.31 -3.80 8.64
N VAL A 101 13.73 -3.18 9.76
CA VAL A 101 14.00 -1.73 9.82
C VAL A 101 15.05 -1.28 8.81
N SER A 102 16.14 -2.03 8.64
CA SER A 102 17.21 -1.67 7.71
C SER A 102 16.73 -1.65 6.26
N ARG A 103 15.91 -2.62 5.87
CA ARG A 103 15.30 -2.70 4.54
C ARG A 103 14.35 -1.52 4.29
N VAL A 104 13.46 -1.26 5.23
CA VAL A 104 12.47 -0.18 5.09
C VAL A 104 13.17 1.18 5.10
N ALA A 105 14.15 1.41 5.98
CA ALA A 105 14.88 2.67 6.06
C ALA A 105 15.69 2.99 4.78
N THR A 106 16.12 1.97 4.05
CA THR A 106 16.76 2.15 2.74
C THR A 106 15.76 2.53 1.65
N SER A 107 14.52 2.05 1.76
CA SER A 107 13.48 2.18 0.74
C SER A 107 12.61 3.43 0.92
N VAL A 108 12.40 3.88 2.17
CA VAL A 108 11.49 4.97 2.52
C VAL A 108 12.19 6.04 3.34
N ARG A 109 12.06 7.29 2.91
CA ARG A 109 12.57 8.47 3.62
C ARG A 109 11.47 9.09 4.47
N GLU A 110 11.86 9.84 5.49
CA GLU A 110 10.96 10.51 6.44
C GLU A 110 10.04 11.52 5.75
N GLU A 111 10.55 12.22 4.72
CA GLU A 111 9.80 13.23 3.97
C GLU A 111 8.63 12.66 3.16
N GLN A 112 8.61 11.35 2.94
CA GLN A 112 7.53 10.66 2.22
C GLN A 112 6.29 10.41 3.10
N PHE A 113 6.42 10.59 4.42
CA PHE A 113 5.26 10.57 5.31
C PHE A 113 4.51 11.88 5.21
N VAL A 114 3.22 11.80 4.92
CA VAL A 114 2.36 12.95 4.62
C VAL A 114 2.15 13.80 5.87
N SER A 115 1.82 13.16 7.00
CA SER A 115 1.60 13.83 8.27
C SER A 115 2.91 14.15 8.99
N PRO A 116 3.12 15.38 9.50
CA PRO A 116 4.27 15.70 10.34
C PRO A 116 4.38 14.81 11.58
N MET A 117 3.23 14.44 12.16
CA MET A 117 3.18 13.56 13.32
C MET A 117 3.62 12.13 12.96
N ASP A 118 3.11 11.57 11.86
CA ASP A 118 3.51 10.22 11.41
C ASP A 118 4.99 10.18 10.99
N ARG A 119 5.51 11.28 10.42
CA ARG A 119 6.94 11.44 10.14
C ARG A 119 7.79 11.33 11.42
N ARG A 120 7.40 12.06 12.46
CA ARG A 120 8.09 12.01 13.75
C ARG A 120 7.99 10.63 14.41
N LEU A 121 6.83 10.00 14.38
CA LEU A 121 6.65 8.63 14.87
C LEU A 121 7.54 7.63 14.13
N TYR A 122 7.58 7.71 12.80
CA TYR A 122 8.45 6.86 11.99
C TYR A 122 9.93 7.07 12.33
N GLN A 123 10.36 8.32 12.43
CA GLN A 123 11.74 8.65 12.79
C GLN A 123 12.12 8.03 14.14
N LEU A 124 11.29 8.23 15.17
CA LEU A 124 11.53 7.70 16.50
C LEU A 124 11.59 6.16 16.52
N VAL A 125 10.63 5.50 15.88
CA VAL A 125 10.61 4.03 15.75
C VAL A 125 11.86 3.54 15.03
N LYS A 126 12.20 4.15 13.89
CA LYS A 126 13.39 3.81 13.10
C LYS A 126 14.67 3.94 13.91
N GLU A 127 14.90 5.08 14.57
CA GLU A 127 16.10 5.35 15.37
C GLU A 127 16.30 4.31 16.47
N ARG A 128 15.23 3.99 17.21
CA ARG A 128 15.29 2.99 18.27
C ARG A 128 15.58 1.59 17.76
N LEU A 129 14.88 1.17 16.71
CA LEU A 129 15.09 -0.15 16.11
C LEU A 129 16.49 -0.30 15.49
N MET A 130 17.01 0.76 14.85
CA MET A 130 18.38 0.79 14.33
C MET A 130 19.43 0.72 15.44
N ALA A 131 19.12 1.25 16.65
CA ALA A 131 19.95 1.14 17.84
C ALA A 131 19.77 -0.22 18.57
N GLY A 132 18.99 -1.15 18.03
CA GLY A 132 18.70 -2.45 18.65
C GLY A 132 17.82 -2.33 19.91
N GLN A 133 17.10 -1.22 20.07
CA GLN A 133 16.21 -0.99 21.21
C GLN A 133 14.77 -1.34 20.86
N PRO A 134 13.96 -1.80 21.82
CA PRO A 134 12.54 -2.06 21.59
C PRO A 134 11.81 -0.74 21.26
N ALA A 135 10.87 -0.81 20.32
CA ALA A 135 10.02 0.30 19.91
C ALA A 135 8.53 -0.03 20.13
N ASP A 136 8.21 -0.66 21.26
CA ASP A 136 6.82 -0.87 21.70
C ASP A 136 6.25 0.40 22.37
N LEU A 137 4.92 0.41 22.54
CA LEU A 137 4.21 1.57 23.08
C LEU A 137 4.73 2.01 24.47
N PHE A 138 5.10 1.03 25.29
CA PHE A 138 5.62 1.31 26.64
C PHE A 138 7.01 1.95 26.58
N SER A 139 7.90 1.41 25.76
CA SER A 139 9.28 1.91 25.63
C SER A 139 9.35 3.30 24.98
N LEU A 140 8.33 3.67 24.19
CA LEU A 140 8.21 4.98 23.53
C LEU A 140 7.52 6.03 24.41
N SER A 141 6.80 5.64 25.47
CA SER A 141 5.95 6.53 26.27
C SER A 141 6.69 7.73 26.88
N GLY A 142 7.97 7.57 27.23
CA GLY A 142 8.78 8.65 27.77
C GLY A 142 9.33 9.66 26.74
N GLN A 143 9.13 9.41 25.45
CA GLN A 143 9.65 10.23 24.34
C GLN A 143 8.54 10.82 23.46
N LEU A 144 7.30 10.43 23.71
CA LEU A 144 6.12 10.86 22.99
C LEU A 144 5.31 11.85 23.82
N GLU A 145 4.79 12.87 23.15
CA GLU A 145 3.76 13.75 23.72
C GLU A 145 2.41 13.00 23.77
N THR A 146 1.47 13.52 24.59
CA THR A 146 0.15 12.89 24.78
C THR A 146 -0.56 12.65 23.44
N GLY A 147 -0.56 13.62 22.53
CA GLY A 147 -1.19 13.49 21.22
C GLY A 147 -0.51 12.48 20.31
N GLU A 148 0.82 12.33 20.42
CA GLU A 148 1.60 11.33 19.69
C GLU A 148 1.33 9.91 20.22
N MET A 149 1.19 9.77 21.54
CA MET A 149 0.81 8.51 22.20
C MET A 149 -0.59 8.07 21.78
N ASP A 150 -1.56 8.98 21.80
CA ASP A 150 -2.92 8.70 21.36
C ASP A 150 -2.95 8.27 19.90
N ARG A 151 -2.16 8.96 19.09
CA ARG A 151 -2.03 8.64 17.66
C ARG A 151 -1.42 7.26 17.44
N LEU A 152 -0.31 6.95 18.08
CA LEU A 152 0.36 5.65 17.96
C LEU A 152 -0.56 4.52 18.47
N SER A 153 -1.25 4.74 19.59
CA SER A 153 -2.23 3.81 20.12
C SER A 153 -3.37 3.56 19.12
N ALA A 154 -3.89 4.62 18.50
CA ALA A 154 -4.92 4.52 17.47
C ALA A 154 -4.43 3.70 16.26
N ILE A 155 -3.20 3.93 15.78
CA ILE A 155 -2.60 3.17 14.68
C ILE A 155 -2.53 1.67 15.03
N LEU A 156 -2.08 1.33 16.23
CA LEU A 156 -1.89 -0.06 16.66
C LEU A 156 -3.21 -0.81 16.95
N THR A 157 -4.29 -0.08 17.24
CA THR A 157 -5.61 -0.65 17.57
C THR A 157 -6.44 -0.99 16.31
N VAL A 158 -6.03 -0.51 15.14
CA VAL A 158 -6.76 -0.77 13.89
C VAL A 158 -6.74 -2.26 13.54
N GLU A 159 -7.90 -2.80 13.20
CA GLU A 159 -8.04 -4.20 12.79
C GLU A 159 -7.16 -4.52 11.55
N GLY A 160 -6.50 -5.66 11.58
CA GLY A 160 -5.59 -6.11 10.51
C GLY A 160 -4.14 -5.59 10.61
N VAL A 161 -3.84 -4.59 11.44
CA VAL A 161 -2.47 -4.13 11.71
C VAL A 161 -1.61 -5.22 12.33
N GLN A 162 -2.26 -6.13 13.05
CA GLN A 162 -1.57 -7.21 13.75
C GLN A 162 -0.97 -8.26 12.81
N ASN A 163 -1.40 -8.36 11.55
CA ASN A 163 -1.02 -9.40 10.60
C ASN A 163 -0.64 -8.83 9.23
N ILE A 164 0.10 -7.72 9.20
CA ILE A 164 0.63 -7.16 7.96
C ILE A 164 1.72 -8.10 7.44
N SER A 165 1.54 -8.61 6.25
CA SER A 165 2.53 -9.45 5.55
C SER A 165 3.63 -8.61 4.91
N ASP A 166 4.77 -9.25 4.59
CA ASP A 166 5.87 -8.58 3.87
C ASP A 166 5.44 -8.06 2.50
N ALA A 167 4.52 -8.75 1.82
CA ALA A 167 3.98 -8.31 0.54
C ALA A 167 3.13 -7.03 0.68
N GLU A 168 2.32 -6.92 1.74
CA GLU A 168 1.56 -5.70 2.04
C GLU A 168 2.50 -4.56 2.43
N ALA A 169 3.56 -4.83 3.18
CA ALA A 169 4.57 -3.83 3.52
C ALA A 169 5.28 -3.28 2.27
N GLU A 170 5.59 -4.13 1.28
CA GLU A 170 6.11 -3.68 -0.02
C GLU A 170 5.14 -2.78 -0.78
N ASP A 171 3.84 -3.06 -0.71
CA ASP A 171 2.82 -2.20 -1.33
C ASP A 171 2.75 -0.83 -0.63
N TYR A 172 2.85 -0.78 0.71
CA TYR A 172 2.92 0.48 1.45
C TYR A 172 4.18 1.29 1.13
N ILE A 173 5.33 0.63 1.01
CA ILE A 173 6.59 1.26 0.58
C ILE A 173 6.42 1.91 -0.79
N ARG A 174 5.83 1.20 -1.78
CA ARG A 174 5.59 1.75 -3.12
C ARG A 174 4.66 2.97 -3.09
N VAL A 175 3.61 2.93 -2.28
CA VAL A 175 2.70 4.07 -2.12
C VAL A 175 3.43 5.29 -1.58
N LEU A 176 4.27 5.12 -0.56
CA LEU A 176 5.06 6.21 0.03
C LEU A 176 6.11 6.75 -0.94
N GLN A 177 6.77 5.91 -1.71
CA GLN A 177 7.73 6.34 -2.73
C GLN A 177 7.08 7.22 -3.81
N GLN A 178 5.82 6.99 -4.14
CA GLN A 178 5.07 7.81 -5.09
C GLN A 178 4.78 9.21 -4.55
N VAL A 179 4.60 9.39 -3.24
CA VAL A 179 4.36 10.71 -2.63
C VAL A 179 5.51 11.69 -2.91
N GLY A 180 6.75 11.21 -2.88
CA GLY A 180 7.93 12.05 -3.14
C GLY A 180 8.13 12.44 -4.61
N THR A 181 7.41 11.79 -5.53
CA THR A 181 7.48 12.07 -6.98
C THR A 181 6.39 13.01 -7.47
N GLU A 182 5.33 13.21 -6.69
CA GLU A 182 4.26 14.14 -7.01
C GLU A 182 4.66 15.57 -6.64
N LYS A 183 4.98 16.38 -7.66
CA LYS A 183 5.25 17.81 -7.47
C LYS A 183 3.99 18.55 -7.06
N LYS A 184 4.15 19.58 -6.22
CA LYS A 184 3.02 20.42 -5.78
C LYS A 184 2.40 21.14 -6.98
N PRO A 185 1.08 21.39 -7.02
CA PRO A 185 0.41 22.09 -8.12
C PRO A 185 1.07 23.44 -8.46
N GLU A 186 1.60 24.13 -7.45
CA GLU A 186 2.32 25.40 -7.60
C GLU A 186 3.66 25.26 -8.30
N GLU A 187 4.33 24.13 -8.16
CA GLU A 187 5.59 23.81 -8.83
C GLU A 187 5.32 23.35 -10.27
N VAL A 188 4.24 22.59 -10.47
CA VAL A 188 3.81 22.14 -11.81
C VAL A 188 3.41 23.34 -12.68
N GLY A 189 2.74 24.34 -12.10
CA GLY A 189 2.34 25.57 -12.80
C GLY A 189 3.52 26.48 -13.19
N LYS A 190 4.72 26.26 -12.65
CA LYS A 190 5.93 27.02 -12.97
C LYS A 190 6.92 26.27 -13.88
N MET A 191 6.56 25.05 -14.28
CA MET A 191 7.41 24.22 -15.14
C MET A 191 7.37 24.70 -16.59
N GLU A 192 8.51 24.63 -17.26
CA GLU A 192 8.58 24.76 -18.71
C GLU A 192 7.95 23.53 -19.41
N ASP A 193 7.47 23.69 -20.63
CA ASP A 193 6.75 22.67 -21.39
C ASP A 193 7.51 21.34 -21.50
N ASP A 194 8.84 21.39 -21.63
CA ASP A 194 9.67 20.18 -21.72
C ASP A 194 9.83 19.45 -20.37
N GLU A 195 9.89 20.18 -19.26
CA GLU A 195 9.88 19.62 -17.92
C GLU A 195 8.51 19.01 -17.60
N LEU A 196 7.44 19.67 -17.95
CA LEU A 196 6.07 19.18 -17.77
C LEU A 196 5.82 17.90 -18.54
N ARG A 197 6.30 17.80 -19.78
CA ARG A 197 6.22 16.55 -20.59
C ARG A 197 6.98 15.40 -19.95
N ARG A 198 8.19 15.63 -19.44
CA ARG A 198 8.99 14.62 -18.73
C ARG A 198 8.30 14.18 -17.43
N TYR A 199 7.73 15.12 -16.70
CA TYR A 199 6.96 14.83 -15.48
C TYR A 199 5.73 13.99 -15.76
N ILE A 200 4.93 14.34 -16.76
CA ILE A 200 3.76 13.55 -17.19
C ILE A 200 4.19 12.14 -17.64
N ALA A 201 5.30 12.03 -18.38
CA ALA A 201 5.83 10.73 -18.79
C ALA A 201 6.25 9.87 -17.59
N SER A 202 6.85 10.47 -16.54
CA SER A 202 7.23 9.76 -15.31
C SER A 202 6.02 9.26 -14.52
N LEU A 203 4.94 10.05 -14.45
CA LEU A 203 3.68 9.66 -13.79
C LEU A 203 2.96 8.52 -14.53
N THR A 204 3.06 8.48 -15.85
CA THR A 204 2.46 7.42 -16.66
C THR A 204 3.26 6.11 -16.63
N ALA A 205 4.59 6.20 -16.51
CA ALA A 205 5.46 5.03 -16.35
C ALA A 205 5.25 4.30 -15.01
N ASN A 206 4.97 5.04 -13.94
CA ASN A 206 4.70 4.48 -12.61
C ASN A 206 3.28 3.89 -12.43
N LYS A 207 2.40 4.04 -13.41
CA LYS A 207 1.03 3.47 -13.38
C LYS A 207 0.92 2.09 -14.05
N LYS A 208 1.99 1.54 -14.58
CA LYS A 208 2.06 0.19 -15.15
C LYS A 208 2.67 -0.78 -14.15
#